data_00e4c6f2be8cffe0cfeff03a271756d1
#
_entry.id   00e4c6f2be8cffe0cfeff03a271756d1
#
_cell.length_a   1.000
_cell.length_b   1.000
_cell.length_c   1.000
_cell.angle_alpha   90.00
_cell.angle_beta   90.00
_cell.angle_gamma   90.00
#
_symmetry.space_group_name_H-M   'P 1'
#
loop_
_entity.id
_entity.type
_entity.pdbx_description
1 polymer ?
#
loop_
_entity_poly.entity_id
_entity_poly.type
_entity_poly.pdbx_seq_one_letter_code
_entity_poly.pdbx_strand_id
1 'polypeptide(L)'
;MPRRLISSGGPWEGRFGYSRAVAVGDQVFVSGTTDAGPDGRSQHPDDAAGQARAVFGIIEHALGEAGFSLADVVRTRMFVTDVVHIGKVTAVHGEFFRDIRPAATIVVVAALIDPSLLVEIEADARRSSD
;
A
#
# COMPACT_ATOMS: atom_id res chain seq x y z
N MET A 1 -14.20 -19.35 -7.36
CA MET A 1 -13.93 -18.73 -6.05
C MET A 1 -14.57 -17.35 -6.02
N PRO A 2 -15.36 -17.06 -5.02
CA PRO A 2 -15.92 -15.72 -4.88
C PRO A 2 -14.81 -14.71 -4.55
N ARG A 3 -14.97 -13.52 -5.07
CA ARG A 3 -14.07 -12.44 -4.69
C ARG A 3 -14.63 -11.75 -3.44
N ARG A 4 -13.75 -11.41 -2.52
CA ARG A 4 -14.09 -10.66 -1.33
C ARG A 4 -13.51 -9.26 -1.43
N LEU A 5 -14.33 -8.27 -1.13
CA LEU A 5 -13.92 -6.87 -1.17
C LEU A 5 -13.55 -6.44 0.25
N ILE A 6 -12.33 -5.94 0.41
CA ILE A 6 -11.83 -5.42 1.68
C ILE A 6 -11.95 -3.90 1.65
N SER A 7 -12.70 -3.34 2.58
CA SER A 7 -12.93 -1.90 2.64
C SER A 7 -12.13 -1.28 3.76
N SER A 8 -11.61 -0.07 3.54
CA SER A 8 -11.01 0.73 4.60
C SER A 8 -12.04 1.66 5.26
N GLY A 9 -13.29 1.63 4.81
CA GLY A 9 -14.34 2.52 5.32
C GLY A 9 -14.28 3.92 4.76
N GLY A 10 -13.38 4.20 3.81
CA GLY A 10 -13.26 5.51 3.21
C GLY A 10 -14.39 5.82 2.24
N PRO A 11 -14.72 7.11 2.04
CA PRO A 11 -15.87 7.49 1.20
C PRO A 11 -15.60 7.33 -0.29
N TRP A 12 -14.34 7.21 -0.70
CA TRP A 12 -13.96 7.21 -2.10
C TRP A 12 -14.21 5.88 -2.80
N GLU A 13 -14.18 4.76 -2.02
CA GLU A 13 -14.26 3.41 -2.58
C GLU A 13 -15.55 3.19 -3.35
N GLY A 14 -16.68 3.39 -2.70
CA GLY A 14 -17.97 3.22 -3.35
C GLY A 14 -18.21 4.25 -4.43
N ARG A 15 -17.75 5.47 -4.20
CA ARG A 15 -17.98 6.59 -5.11
C ARG A 15 -17.23 6.41 -6.44
N PHE A 16 -15.99 5.90 -6.38
CA PHE A 16 -15.17 5.76 -7.57
C PHE A 16 -14.99 4.31 -8.02
N GLY A 17 -15.67 3.37 -7.37
CA GLY A 17 -15.77 2.01 -7.88
C GLY A 17 -14.53 1.16 -7.61
N TYR A 18 -13.89 1.30 -6.44
CA TYR A 18 -12.76 0.45 -6.08
C TYR A 18 -12.89 -0.03 -4.63
N SER A 19 -12.03 -0.94 -4.23
CA SER A 19 -11.91 -1.45 -2.87
C SER A 19 -10.49 -1.24 -2.37
N ARG A 20 -10.28 -1.24 -1.05
CA ARG A 20 -8.91 -1.18 -0.50
C ARG A 20 -8.10 -2.38 -0.94
N ALA A 21 -8.73 -3.54 -0.98
CA ALA A 21 -8.11 -4.76 -1.49
C ALA A 21 -9.17 -5.69 -2.01
N VAL A 22 -8.76 -6.60 -2.87
CA VAL A 22 -9.61 -7.66 -3.41
C VAL A 22 -8.92 -9.00 -3.15
N ALA A 23 -9.63 -9.91 -2.49
CA ALA A 23 -9.14 -11.27 -2.23
C ALA A 23 -9.84 -12.25 -3.14
N VAL A 24 -9.08 -13.06 -3.86
CA VAL A 24 -9.58 -14.08 -4.76
C VAL A 24 -8.75 -15.34 -4.55
N GLY A 25 -9.38 -16.42 -4.07
CA GLY A 25 -8.66 -17.67 -3.84
C GLY A 25 -7.48 -17.48 -2.89
N ASP A 26 -6.28 -17.79 -3.36
CA ASP A 26 -5.04 -17.70 -2.59
C ASP A 26 -4.30 -16.36 -2.81
N GLN A 27 -4.97 -15.36 -3.40
CA GLN A 27 -4.35 -14.08 -3.76
C GLN A 27 -5.09 -12.90 -3.16
N VAL A 28 -4.33 -11.84 -2.85
CA VAL A 28 -4.90 -10.54 -2.45
C VAL A 28 -4.20 -9.45 -3.25
N PHE A 29 -4.99 -8.55 -3.79
CA PHE A 29 -4.49 -7.39 -4.53
C PHE A 29 -4.85 -6.15 -3.73
N VAL A 30 -3.83 -5.43 -3.24
CA VAL A 30 -4.05 -4.21 -2.46
C VAL A 30 -3.90 -3.01 -3.39
N SER A 31 -4.92 -2.18 -3.42
CA SER A 31 -4.94 -0.96 -4.22
C SER A 31 -3.83 0.01 -3.83
N GLY A 32 -3.51 0.93 -4.71
CA GLY A 32 -2.65 2.05 -4.39
C GLY A 32 -3.12 2.69 -3.08
N THR A 33 -2.21 2.78 -2.12
CA THR A 33 -2.51 3.19 -0.76
C THR A 33 -1.63 4.37 -0.37
N THR A 34 -2.25 5.41 0.18
CA THR A 34 -1.57 6.58 0.74
C THR A 34 -1.97 6.73 2.20
N ASP A 35 -1.34 7.68 2.91
CA ASP A 35 -1.72 7.97 4.29
C ASP A 35 -2.78 9.06 4.39
N ALA A 36 -3.53 9.31 3.31
CA ALA A 36 -4.56 10.36 3.30
C ALA A 36 -5.60 10.13 4.40
N GLY A 37 -5.91 11.21 5.11
CA GLY A 37 -7.00 11.22 6.08
C GLY A 37 -8.35 11.49 5.42
N PRO A 38 -9.40 11.71 6.23
CA PRO A 38 -10.74 11.95 5.71
C PRO A 38 -10.85 13.18 4.81
N ASP A 39 -9.93 14.14 4.96
CA ASP A 39 -9.89 15.34 4.14
C ASP A 39 -9.08 15.14 2.83
N GLY A 40 -8.55 13.95 2.61
CA GLY A 40 -7.76 13.64 1.42
C GLY A 40 -6.29 14.05 1.51
N ARG A 41 -5.87 14.65 2.62
CA ARG A 41 -4.51 15.15 2.81
C ARG A 41 -3.70 14.18 3.66
N SER A 42 -2.37 14.20 3.47
CA SER A 42 -1.47 13.39 4.28
C SER A 42 -1.64 13.69 5.75
N GLN A 43 -1.62 12.64 6.57
CA GLN A 43 -1.57 12.76 8.02
C GLN A 43 -0.15 12.92 8.55
N HIS A 44 0.85 12.85 7.67
CA HIS A 44 2.28 13.03 7.98
C HIS A 44 2.89 13.96 6.94
N PRO A 45 2.48 15.26 6.92
CA PRO A 45 2.96 16.18 5.88
C PRO A 45 4.47 16.34 5.93
N ASP A 46 5.08 16.42 4.76
CA ASP A 46 6.52 16.62 4.58
C ASP A 46 7.39 15.50 5.17
N ASP A 47 6.80 14.34 5.47
CA ASP A 47 7.50 13.22 6.11
C ASP A 47 7.31 11.95 5.30
N ALA A 48 8.17 11.74 4.30
CA ALA A 48 8.06 10.59 3.40
C ALA A 48 8.18 9.26 4.15
N ALA A 49 9.08 9.17 5.12
CA ALA A 49 9.25 7.96 5.93
C ALA A 49 8.00 7.68 6.77
N GLY A 50 7.44 8.71 7.42
CA GLY A 50 6.21 8.58 8.20
C GLY A 50 5.03 8.16 7.34
N GLN A 51 4.92 8.76 6.14
CA GLN A 51 3.87 8.36 5.19
C GLN A 51 4.02 6.89 4.79
N ALA A 52 5.24 6.46 4.46
CA ALA A 52 5.48 5.08 4.06
C ALA A 52 5.13 4.09 5.18
N ARG A 53 5.52 4.40 6.43
CA ARG A 53 5.17 3.53 7.57
C ARG A 53 3.67 3.42 7.76
N ALA A 54 2.97 4.53 7.67
CA ALA A 54 1.50 4.54 7.77
C ALA A 54 0.88 3.71 6.66
N VAL A 55 1.38 3.84 5.43
CA VAL A 55 0.89 3.08 4.28
C VAL A 55 1.08 1.58 4.49
N PHE A 56 2.27 1.14 4.93
CA PHE A 56 2.49 -0.30 5.18
C PHE A 56 1.61 -0.81 6.30
N GLY A 57 1.30 0.01 7.32
CA GLY A 57 0.34 -0.36 8.35
C GLY A 57 -1.05 -0.59 7.80
N ILE A 58 -1.50 0.27 6.88
CA ILE A 58 -2.80 0.12 6.22
C ILE A 58 -2.82 -1.15 5.36
N ILE A 59 -1.75 -1.39 4.62
CA ILE A 59 -1.62 -2.59 3.78
C ILE A 59 -1.67 -3.85 4.67
N GLU A 60 -0.92 -3.85 5.76
CA GLU A 60 -0.89 -4.98 6.70
C GLU A 60 -2.27 -5.26 7.27
N HIS A 61 -3.00 -4.21 7.65
CA HIS A 61 -4.35 -4.33 8.18
C HIS A 61 -5.30 -4.93 7.12
N ALA A 62 -5.24 -4.44 5.88
CA ALA A 62 -6.07 -4.95 4.80
C ALA A 62 -5.78 -6.43 4.51
N LEU A 63 -4.50 -6.81 4.49
CA LEU A 63 -4.11 -8.20 4.33
C LEU A 63 -4.67 -9.06 5.46
N GLY A 64 -4.57 -8.57 6.71
CA GLY A 64 -5.10 -9.28 7.87
C GLY A 64 -6.60 -9.54 7.78
N GLU A 65 -7.36 -8.54 7.31
CA GLU A 65 -8.81 -8.73 7.10
C GLU A 65 -9.11 -9.79 6.04
N ALA A 66 -8.21 -9.96 5.09
CA ALA A 66 -8.34 -11.00 4.07
C ALA A 66 -7.83 -12.36 4.55
N GLY A 67 -7.26 -12.45 5.75
CA GLY A 67 -6.68 -13.67 6.28
C GLY A 67 -5.25 -13.92 5.84
N PHE A 68 -4.57 -12.88 5.38
CA PHE A 68 -3.18 -12.92 4.91
C PHE A 68 -2.29 -12.10 5.84
N SER A 69 -0.98 -12.12 5.60
CA SER A 69 -0.03 -11.32 6.36
C SER A 69 1.02 -10.74 5.41
N LEU A 70 1.88 -9.87 5.93
CA LEU A 70 2.99 -9.32 5.15
C LEU A 70 3.90 -10.42 4.60
N ALA A 71 4.02 -11.56 5.30
CA ALA A 71 4.82 -12.68 4.82
C ALA A 71 4.33 -13.27 3.50
N ASP A 72 3.07 -13.02 3.15
CA ASP A 72 2.48 -13.50 1.90
C ASP A 72 2.69 -12.54 0.74
N VAL A 73 3.25 -11.35 0.97
CA VAL A 73 3.45 -10.35 -0.08
C VAL A 73 4.52 -10.84 -1.04
N VAL A 74 4.19 -10.85 -2.32
CA VAL A 74 5.11 -11.28 -3.40
C VAL A 74 5.59 -10.11 -4.25
N ARG A 75 4.89 -8.97 -4.21
CA ARG A 75 5.26 -7.79 -5.01
C ARG A 75 4.81 -6.52 -4.32
N THR A 76 5.68 -5.50 -4.35
CA THR A 76 5.33 -4.13 -4.00
C THR A 76 5.67 -3.20 -5.15
N ARG A 77 4.85 -2.16 -5.35
CA ARG A 77 5.15 -1.07 -6.28
C ARG A 77 4.99 0.23 -5.54
N MET A 78 6.04 1.03 -5.56
CA MET A 78 6.12 2.28 -4.80
C MET A 78 6.26 3.44 -5.76
N PHE A 79 5.42 4.46 -5.56
CA PHE A 79 5.38 5.66 -6.39
C PHE A 79 5.69 6.85 -5.51
N VAL A 80 6.74 7.60 -5.84
CA VAL A 80 7.14 8.79 -5.07
C VAL A 80 7.11 10.02 -5.98
N THR A 81 6.86 11.18 -5.38
CA THR A 81 6.71 12.43 -6.14
C THR A 81 8.03 13.12 -6.44
N ASP A 82 9.13 12.67 -5.83
CA ASP A 82 10.44 13.27 -6.04
C ASP A 82 11.51 12.23 -5.74
N VAL A 83 12.60 12.28 -6.49
CA VAL A 83 13.73 11.36 -6.30
C VAL A 83 14.32 11.45 -4.89
N VAL A 84 14.19 12.60 -4.24
CA VAL A 84 14.73 12.82 -2.89
C VAL A 84 14.06 11.90 -1.85
N HIS A 85 12.85 11.39 -2.14
CA HIS A 85 12.12 10.51 -1.21
C HIS A 85 12.50 9.05 -1.33
N ILE A 86 13.21 8.65 -2.38
CA ILE A 86 13.50 7.22 -2.65
C ILE A 86 14.23 6.58 -1.47
N GLY A 87 15.27 7.23 -0.97
CA GLY A 87 16.08 6.66 0.11
C GLY A 87 15.28 6.40 1.39
N LYS A 88 14.43 7.35 1.76
CA LYS A 88 13.59 7.21 2.98
C LYS A 88 12.54 6.13 2.83
N VAL A 89 11.88 6.09 1.67
CA VAL A 89 10.82 5.10 1.42
C VAL A 89 11.41 3.69 1.34
N THR A 90 12.54 3.52 0.66
CA THR A 90 13.16 2.19 0.55
C THR A 90 13.70 1.71 1.89
N ALA A 91 14.19 2.62 2.74
CA ALA A 91 14.61 2.25 4.09
C ALA A 91 13.44 1.72 4.92
N VAL A 92 12.28 2.37 4.82
CA VAL A 92 11.05 1.89 5.51
C VAL A 92 10.59 0.56 4.92
N HIS A 93 10.65 0.40 3.60
CA HIS A 93 10.35 -0.89 2.95
C HIS A 93 11.23 -2.00 3.55
N GLY A 94 12.51 -1.71 3.74
CA GLY A 94 13.43 -2.66 4.38
C GLY A 94 13.03 -3.02 5.81
N GLU A 95 12.50 -2.06 6.58
CA GLU A 95 12.03 -2.34 7.94
C GLU A 95 10.94 -3.42 7.96
N PHE A 96 10.02 -3.38 6.98
CA PHE A 96 8.88 -4.29 6.94
C PHE A 96 9.20 -5.61 6.22
N PHE A 97 10.07 -5.57 5.21
CA PHE A 97 10.23 -6.69 4.28
C PHE A 97 11.63 -7.31 4.25
N ARG A 98 12.49 -6.96 5.20
CA ARG A 98 13.89 -7.44 5.20
C ARG A 98 14.00 -8.95 5.06
N ASP A 99 13.14 -9.70 5.74
CA ASP A 99 13.18 -11.14 5.73
C ASP A 99 12.18 -11.78 4.76
N ILE A 100 11.28 -10.98 4.19
CA ILE A 100 10.27 -11.47 3.24
C ILE A 100 10.78 -11.34 1.82
N ARG A 101 11.31 -10.18 1.48
CA ARG A 101 12.02 -9.88 0.24
C ARG A 101 11.16 -10.10 -1.01
N PRO A 102 10.00 -9.41 -1.10
CA PRO A 102 9.16 -9.49 -2.29
C PRO A 102 9.85 -8.85 -3.50
N ALA A 103 9.36 -9.16 -4.69
CA ALA A 103 9.72 -8.38 -5.86
C ALA A 103 9.25 -6.94 -5.63
N ALA A 104 10.09 -5.95 -5.94
CA ALA A 104 9.78 -4.56 -5.62
C ALA A 104 10.21 -3.62 -6.74
N THR A 105 9.42 -2.57 -6.92
CA THR A 105 9.73 -1.49 -7.87
C THR A 105 9.43 -0.16 -7.18
N ILE A 106 10.28 0.83 -7.41
CA ILE A 106 10.02 2.21 -6.99
C ILE A 106 10.29 3.14 -8.18
N VAL A 107 9.36 4.04 -8.44
CA VAL A 107 9.47 5.01 -9.55
C VAL A 107 9.03 6.39 -9.08
N VAL A 108 9.58 7.41 -9.71
CA VAL A 108 9.15 8.78 -9.51
C VAL A 108 8.00 9.08 -10.46
N VAL A 109 6.93 9.67 -9.95
CA VAL A 109 5.76 10.05 -10.73
C VAL A 109 5.60 11.57 -10.70
N ALA A 110 4.87 12.11 -11.69
CA ALA A 110 4.67 13.55 -11.80
C ALA A 110 3.90 14.14 -10.62
N ALA A 111 2.92 13.40 -10.09
CA ALA A 111 2.09 13.85 -8.96
C ALA A 111 1.27 12.68 -8.44
N LEU A 112 0.79 12.80 -7.21
CA LEU A 112 -0.25 11.96 -6.65
C LEU A 112 -1.53 12.77 -6.54
N ILE A 113 -2.59 12.16 -6.00
CA ILE A 113 -3.92 12.78 -6.03
C ILE A 113 -4.00 14.08 -5.20
N ASP A 114 -3.13 14.24 -4.19
CA ASP A 114 -3.05 15.47 -3.41
C ASP A 114 -1.58 15.86 -3.25
N PRO A 115 -1.28 17.19 -3.29
CA PRO A 115 0.12 17.64 -3.20
C PRO A 115 0.83 17.26 -1.90
N SER A 116 0.10 17.02 -0.81
CA SER A 116 0.70 16.60 0.45
C SER A 116 1.15 15.15 0.45
N LEU A 117 0.68 14.34 -0.50
CA LEU A 117 1.04 12.93 -0.59
C LEU A 117 2.37 12.78 -1.33
N LEU A 118 3.34 12.16 -0.69
CA LEU A 118 4.69 11.98 -1.22
C LEU A 118 4.94 10.57 -1.72
N VAL A 119 4.15 9.60 -1.26
CA VAL A 119 4.31 8.19 -1.63
C VAL A 119 2.95 7.50 -1.69
N GLU A 120 2.84 6.61 -2.65
CA GLU A 120 1.70 5.69 -2.80
C GLU A 120 2.26 4.31 -3.07
N ILE A 121 1.66 3.28 -2.47
CA ILE A 121 2.19 1.90 -2.58
C ILE A 121 1.05 0.94 -2.81
N GLU A 122 1.27 0.00 -3.71
CA GLU A 122 0.39 -1.15 -3.91
C GLU A 122 1.14 -2.44 -3.61
N ALA A 123 0.41 -3.48 -3.29
CA ALA A 123 0.99 -4.78 -2.97
C ALA A 123 0.13 -5.90 -3.51
N ASP A 124 0.80 -6.97 -3.94
CA ASP A 124 0.15 -8.22 -4.30
C ASP A 124 0.64 -9.30 -3.33
N ALA A 125 -0.28 -10.09 -2.80
CA ALA A 125 0.04 -11.18 -1.89
C ALA A 125 -0.49 -12.48 -2.46
N ARG A 126 0.23 -13.55 -2.19
CA ARG A 126 -0.19 -14.88 -2.60
C ARG A 126 0.25 -15.88 -1.55
N ARG A 127 -0.66 -16.77 -1.18
CA ARG A 127 -0.35 -17.82 -0.22
C ARG A 127 -0.01 -19.10 -0.96
N SER A 128 1.05 -19.77 -0.50
CA SER A 128 1.39 -21.08 -1.02
C SER A 128 0.30 -22.08 -0.64
N SER A 129 -0.01 -22.98 -1.56
CA SER A 129 -0.99 -24.02 -1.32
C SER A 129 -0.41 -25.23 -0.56
N ASP A 130 0.88 -25.20 -0.27
CA ASP A 130 1.57 -26.31 0.44
C ASP A 130 1.34 -26.24 1.93
#